data_ab5f673bb211880b645a03a42929b6f8
#
_entry.id   ab5f673bb211880b645a03a42929b6f8
#
_cell.length_a   1.000
_cell.length_b   1.000
_cell.length_c   1.000
_cell.angle_alpha   90.00
_cell.angle_beta   90.00
_cell.angle_gamma   90.00
#
_symmetry.space_group_name_H-M   'P 1'
#
loop_
_entity.id
_entity.type
_entity.pdbx_description
1 polymer ?
#
loop_
_entity_poly.entity_id
_entity_poly.type
_entity_poly.pdbx_seq_one_letter_code
_entity_poly.pdbx_strand_id
1 'polypeptide(L)'
;EQSNTLKSAFLANMSHEIRTPLNAIVGFSELLTETDNPEEKKEYADIILNNNALLLQLISDILDMAKIEAGTYDFHETYVDVNSILDEIEQSIRLRIKNEKVDLIFEERLPQCVLYIDRNRLIQVITNFLTNAIKFTESGIITMGYRLKDKHTIYFYVSDTGCGMSDEQCQHVFERFVKYNSFIQGTGL
;
A
#
# COMPACT_ATOMS: atom_id res chain seq x y z
N GLU A 1 -29.79 -4.74 9.38
CA GLU A 1 -29.55 -3.32 9.73
C GLU A 1 -28.05 -2.99 9.86
N GLN A 2 -27.23 -3.80 10.53
CA GLN A 2 -25.79 -3.56 10.66
C GLN A 2 -25.04 -3.52 9.32
N SER A 3 -25.39 -4.37 8.35
CA SER A 3 -24.76 -4.38 7.02
C SER A 3 -25.00 -3.10 6.22
N ASN A 4 -26.15 -2.43 6.41
CA ASN A 4 -26.50 -1.22 5.69
C ASN A 4 -25.78 0.02 6.27
N THR A 5 -25.56 0.04 7.58
CA THR A 5 -24.84 1.11 8.28
C THR A 5 -23.34 1.07 7.92
N LEU A 6 -22.74 -0.12 7.84
CA LEU A 6 -21.35 -0.30 7.41
C LEU A 6 -21.14 0.10 5.94
N LYS A 7 -22.08 -0.23 5.04
CA LYS A 7 -22.01 0.20 3.63
C LYS A 7 -22.13 1.72 3.49
N SER A 8 -22.99 2.37 4.27
CA SER A 8 -23.16 3.81 4.23
C SER A 8 -21.92 4.54 4.78
N ALA A 9 -21.35 4.06 5.87
CA ALA A 9 -20.09 4.57 6.42
C ALA A 9 -18.93 4.41 5.43
N PHE A 10 -18.87 3.26 4.72
CA PHE A 10 -17.90 3.01 3.66
C PHE A 10 -17.99 4.03 2.53
N LEU A 11 -19.18 4.24 1.97
CA LEU A 11 -19.38 5.19 0.88
C LEU A 11 -19.03 6.62 1.30
N ALA A 12 -19.36 7.00 2.53
CA ALA A 12 -18.99 8.31 3.08
C ALA A 12 -17.49 8.48 3.22
N ASN A 13 -16.80 7.49 3.76
CA ASN A 13 -15.34 7.50 3.90
C ASN A 13 -14.64 7.50 2.54
N MET A 14 -15.11 6.70 1.57
CA MET A 14 -14.57 6.68 0.22
C MET A 14 -14.75 8.01 -0.49
N SER A 15 -15.91 8.63 -0.35
CA SER A 15 -16.16 9.98 -0.90
C SER A 15 -15.17 11.00 -0.35
N HIS A 16 -14.82 10.92 0.93
CA HIS A 16 -13.84 11.81 1.55
C HIS A 16 -12.41 11.51 1.06
N GLU A 17 -12.03 10.23 1.01
CA GLU A 17 -10.71 9.79 0.56
C GLU A 17 -10.44 10.12 -0.93
N ILE A 18 -11.49 10.09 -1.77
CA ILE A 18 -11.41 10.51 -3.18
C ILE A 18 -11.35 12.03 -3.30
N ARG A 19 -12.11 12.77 -2.49
CA ARG A 19 -12.19 14.23 -2.57
C ARG A 19 -10.87 14.91 -2.25
N THR A 20 -10.13 14.41 -1.28
CA THR A 20 -8.86 15.01 -0.85
C THR A 20 -7.83 15.09 -1.97
N PRO A 21 -7.43 13.97 -2.62
CA PRO A 21 -6.49 14.03 -3.74
C PRO A 21 -7.08 14.77 -4.95
N LEU A 22 -8.39 14.65 -5.21
CA LEU A 22 -9.03 15.37 -6.31
C LEU A 22 -8.94 16.89 -6.13
N ASN A 23 -9.22 17.40 -4.93
CA ASN A 23 -9.10 18.83 -4.62
C ASN A 23 -7.65 19.30 -4.74
N ALA A 24 -6.68 18.49 -4.34
CA ALA A 24 -5.26 18.81 -4.52
C ALA A 24 -4.91 18.89 -6.03
N ILE A 25 -5.36 17.93 -6.84
CA ILE A 25 -5.13 17.95 -8.30
C ILE A 25 -5.71 19.24 -8.90
N VAL A 26 -6.96 19.59 -8.57
CA VAL A 26 -7.62 20.78 -9.10
C VAL A 26 -6.87 22.05 -8.65
N GLY A 27 -6.62 22.23 -7.36
CA GLY A 27 -5.98 23.44 -6.83
C GLY A 27 -4.56 23.64 -7.36
N PHE A 28 -3.74 22.59 -7.41
CA PHE A 28 -2.37 22.70 -7.96
C PHE A 28 -2.37 22.84 -9.49
N SER A 29 -3.40 22.35 -10.19
CA SER A 29 -3.56 22.62 -11.63
C SER A 29 -3.85 24.09 -11.91
N GLU A 30 -4.65 24.75 -11.10
CA GLU A 30 -4.89 26.20 -11.19
C GLU A 30 -3.59 26.98 -10.94
N LEU A 31 -2.89 26.68 -9.84
CA LEU A 31 -1.61 27.32 -9.52
C LEU A 31 -0.56 27.11 -10.60
N LEU A 32 -0.53 25.92 -11.24
CA LEU A 32 0.40 25.61 -12.33
C LEU A 32 0.17 26.52 -13.54
N THR A 33 -1.05 27.00 -13.79
CA THR A 33 -1.37 27.92 -14.88
C THR A 33 -1.03 29.37 -14.55
N GLU A 34 -0.95 29.74 -13.28
CA GLU A 34 -0.71 31.09 -12.80
C GLU A 34 0.75 31.44 -12.58
N THR A 35 1.61 30.43 -12.32
CA THR A 35 3.03 30.67 -12.08
C THR A 35 3.85 30.60 -13.35
N ASP A 36 4.85 31.48 -13.47
CA ASP A 36 5.89 31.42 -14.50
C ASP A 36 7.23 30.85 -13.97
N ASN A 37 7.32 30.61 -12.66
CA ASN A 37 8.52 30.06 -12.03
C ASN A 37 8.70 28.58 -12.39
N PRO A 38 9.82 28.17 -13.02
CA PRO A 38 10.05 26.78 -13.42
C PRO A 38 10.14 25.79 -12.25
N GLU A 39 10.64 26.23 -11.09
CA GLU A 39 10.76 25.39 -9.90
C GLU A 39 9.40 25.10 -9.30
N GLU A 40 8.54 26.11 -9.17
CA GLU A 40 7.16 25.97 -8.72
C GLU A 40 6.35 25.11 -9.70
N LYS A 41 6.52 25.29 -11.02
CA LYS A 41 5.88 24.43 -12.03
C LYS A 41 6.20 22.97 -11.83
N LYS A 42 7.45 22.67 -11.56
CA LYS A 42 7.89 21.29 -11.30
C LYS A 42 7.30 20.74 -10.01
N GLU A 43 7.33 21.53 -8.94
CA GLU A 43 6.74 21.14 -7.64
C GLU A 43 5.24 20.85 -7.77
N TYR A 44 4.47 21.76 -8.41
CA TYR A 44 3.04 21.58 -8.60
C TYR A 44 2.72 20.38 -9.49
N ALA A 45 3.49 20.17 -10.56
CA ALA A 45 3.34 18.98 -11.40
C ALA A 45 3.61 17.69 -10.63
N ASP A 46 4.63 17.64 -9.78
CA ASP A 46 4.94 16.48 -8.94
C ASP A 46 3.80 16.21 -7.93
N ILE A 47 3.22 17.26 -7.34
CA ILE A 47 2.06 17.12 -6.43
C ILE A 47 0.86 16.56 -7.17
N ILE A 48 0.54 17.06 -8.37
CA ILE A 48 -0.56 16.58 -9.20
C ILE A 48 -0.36 15.10 -9.55
N LEU A 49 0.83 14.72 -10.01
CA LEU A 49 1.14 13.34 -10.39
C LEU A 49 1.03 12.37 -9.20
N ASN A 50 1.51 12.77 -8.03
CA ASN A 50 1.43 11.97 -6.81
C ASN A 50 -0.02 11.76 -6.36
N ASN A 51 -0.84 12.81 -6.39
CA ASN A 51 -2.26 12.71 -6.03
C ASN A 51 -3.06 11.92 -7.06
N ASN A 52 -2.72 12.01 -8.35
CA ASN A 52 -3.32 11.19 -9.39
C ASN A 52 -3.01 9.70 -9.19
N ALA A 53 -1.76 9.34 -8.88
CA ALA A 53 -1.37 7.97 -8.57
C ALA A 53 -2.13 7.42 -7.35
N LEU A 54 -2.27 8.25 -6.29
CA LEU A 54 -3.06 7.90 -5.11
C LEU A 54 -4.53 7.65 -5.46
N LEU A 55 -5.13 8.51 -6.27
CA LEU A 55 -6.53 8.38 -6.69
C LEU A 55 -6.77 7.12 -7.52
N LEU A 56 -5.86 6.80 -8.44
CA LEU A 56 -5.93 5.57 -9.24
C LEU A 56 -5.81 4.32 -8.35
N GLN A 57 -4.93 4.34 -7.35
CA GLN A 57 -4.81 3.25 -6.38
C GLN A 57 -6.11 3.06 -5.59
N LEU A 58 -6.72 4.14 -5.08
CA LEU A 58 -8.00 4.11 -4.38
C LEU A 58 -9.11 3.49 -5.22
N ILE A 59 -9.22 3.89 -6.48
CA ILE A 59 -10.22 3.35 -7.41
C ILE A 59 -9.99 1.86 -7.63
N SER A 60 -8.73 1.44 -7.84
CA SER A 60 -8.37 0.02 -8.00
C SER A 60 -8.76 -0.81 -6.77
N ASP A 61 -8.45 -0.30 -5.58
CA ASP A 61 -8.75 -0.99 -4.31
C ASP A 61 -10.27 -1.15 -4.11
N ILE A 62 -11.06 -0.12 -4.44
CA ILE A 62 -12.53 -0.17 -4.39
C ILE A 62 -13.09 -1.21 -5.38
N LEU A 63 -12.55 -1.25 -6.60
CA LEU A 63 -12.98 -2.21 -7.62
C LEU A 63 -12.60 -3.65 -7.24
N ASP A 64 -11.41 -3.86 -6.71
CA ASP A 64 -10.97 -5.16 -6.20
C ASP A 64 -11.90 -5.64 -5.09
N MET A 65 -12.22 -4.76 -4.15
CA MET A 65 -13.14 -5.06 -3.07
C MET A 65 -14.54 -5.43 -3.57
N ALA A 66 -15.07 -4.66 -4.54
CA ALA A 66 -16.38 -4.95 -5.13
C ALA A 66 -16.40 -6.32 -5.82
N LYS A 67 -15.32 -6.70 -6.52
CA LYS A 67 -15.17 -8.02 -7.15
C LYS A 67 -15.11 -9.14 -6.12
N ILE A 68 -14.39 -8.95 -5.01
CA ILE A 68 -14.31 -9.92 -3.90
C ILE A 68 -15.70 -10.12 -3.28
N GLU A 69 -16.43 -9.03 -3.02
CA GLU A 69 -17.79 -9.11 -2.45
C GLU A 69 -18.79 -9.80 -3.40
N ALA A 70 -18.66 -9.59 -4.69
CA ALA A 70 -19.47 -10.23 -5.70
C ALA A 70 -19.08 -11.70 -5.96
N GLY A 71 -17.98 -12.19 -5.41
CA GLY A 71 -17.45 -13.51 -5.72
C GLY A 71 -16.99 -13.68 -7.16
N THR A 72 -16.71 -12.57 -7.85
CA THR A 72 -16.29 -12.53 -9.27
C THR A 72 -14.81 -12.19 -9.43
N TYR A 73 -14.04 -12.37 -8.36
CA TYR A 73 -12.61 -12.09 -8.40
C TYR A 73 -11.86 -13.24 -9.06
N ASP A 74 -11.24 -12.98 -10.21
CA ASP A 74 -10.43 -13.96 -10.93
C ASP A 74 -8.95 -13.79 -10.61
N PHE A 75 -8.31 -14.89 -10.16
CA PHE A 75 -6.88 -14.95 -9.98
C PHE A 75 -6.21 -15.45 -11.25
N HIS A 76 -5.17 -14.74 -11.68
CA HIS A 76 -4.33 -15.15 -12.81
C HIS A 76 -3.06 -15.85 -12.31
N GLU A 77 -3.20 -17.10 -11.91
CA GLU A 77 -2.10 -17.90 -11.36
C GLU A 77 -1.16 -18.38 -12.46
N THR A 78 0.12 -18.16 -12.27
CA THR A 78 1.21 -18.62 -13.14
C THR A 78 2.40 -19.08 -12.29
N TYR A 79 3.34 -19.79 -12.89
CA TYR A 79 4.61 -20.07 -12.23
C TYR A 79 5.47 -18.81 -12.21
N VAL A 80 5.82 -18.35 -11.01
CA VAL A 80 6.60 -17.13 -10.81
C VAL A 80 7.81 -17.40 -9.94
N ASP A 81 8.94 -16.79 -10.29
CA ASP A 81 10.12 -16.76 -9.44
C ASP A 81 9.97 -15.66 -8.38
N VAL A 82 9.86 -16.09 -7.13
CA VAL A 82 9.70 -15.19 -5.98
C VAL A 82 10.88 -14.24 -5.83
N ASN A 83 12.10 -14.72 -6.09
CA ASN A 83 13.29 -13.89 -5.93
C ASN A 83 13.28 -12.73 -6.92
N SER A 84 12.85 -12.95 -8.15
CA SER A 84 12.68 -11.88 -9.15
C SER A 84 11.62 -10.85 -8.73
N ILE A 85 10.51 -11.31 -8.14
CA ILE A 85 9.47 -10.42 -7.61
C ILE A 85 10.04 -9.55 -6.48
N LEU A 86 10.78 -10.16 -5.55
CA LEU A 86 11.37 -9.42 -4.43
C LEU A 86 12.43 -8.41 -4.88
N ASP A 87 13.20 -8.70 -5.94
CA ASP A 87 14.13 -7.73 -6.54
C ASP A 87 13.41 -6.48 -7.04
N GLU A 88 12.30 -6.67 -7.76
CA GLU A 88 11.48 -5.56 -8.26
C GLU A 88 10.87 -4.73 -7.13
N ILE A 89 10.33 -5.40 -6.11
CA ILE A 89 9.77 -4.75 -4.94
C ILE A 89 10.86 -3.97 -4.21
N GLU A 90 12.03 -4.57 -3.98
CA GLU A 90 13.15 -3.94 -3.30
C GLU A 90 13.59 -2.65 -4.01
N GLN A 91 13.78 -2.72 -5.33
CA GLN A 91 14.15 -1.53 -6.12
C GLN A 91 13.10 -0.43 -6.00
N SER A 92 11.81 -0.76 -6.13
CA SER A 92 10.71 0.20 -6.02
C SER A 92 10.61 0.83 -4.62
N ILE A 93 10.77 0.02 -3.57
CA ILE A 93 10.63 0.47 -2.19
C ILE A 93 11.82 1.33 -1.75
N ARG A 94 13.05 0.98 -2.16
CA ARG A 94 14.24 1.79 -1.85
C ARG A 94 14.14 3.22 -2.39
N LEU A 95 13.50 3.41 -3.55
CA LEU A 95 13.24 4.74 -4.11
C LEU A 95 12.21 5.56 -3.31
N ARG A 96 11.33 4.90 -2.56
CA ARG A 96 10.29 5.56 -1.75
C ARG A 96 10.78 5.96 -0.35
N ILE A 97 11.78 5.27 0.18
CA ILE A 97 12.37 5.59 1.49
C ILE A 97 13.26 6.82 1.29
N LYS A 98 12.76 7.99 1.70
CA LYS A 98 13.52 9.25 1.71
C LYS A 98 14.15 9.52 3.08
N ASN A 99 13.80 8.75 4.09
CA ASN A 99 14.23 8.95 5.47
C ASN A 99 15.47 8.11 5.74
N GLU A 100 16.63 8.76 5.87
CA GLU A 100 17.93 8.13 6.16
C GLU A 100 18.00 7.45 7.54
N LYS A 101 17.00 7.66 8.42
CA LYS A 101 16.92 7.03 9.74
C LYS A 101 16.25 5.66 9.71
N VAL A 102 15.79 5.22 8.53
CA VAL A 102 15.11 3.94 8.36
C VAL A 102 15.95 3.02 7.48
N ASP A 103 16.44 1.94 8.06
CA ASP A 103 17.15 0.89 7.35
C ASP A 103 16.17 -0.14 6.79
N LEU A 104 16.29 -0.45 5.49
CA LEU A 104 15.52 -1.50 4.83
C LEU A 104 16.41 -2.72 4.57
N ILE A 105 16.06 -3.84 5.18
CA ILE A 105 16.76 -5.12 5.07
C ILE A 105 15.87 -6.12 4.34
N PHE A 106 16.40 -6.69 3.25
CA PHE A 106 15.86 -7.89 2.63
C PHE A 106 16.71 -9.07 3.11
N GLU A 107 16.10 -10.04 3.77
CA GLU A 107 16.81 -11.20 4.30
C GLU A 107 17.33 -12.11 3.18
N GLU A 108 18.26 -12.99 3.54
CA GLU A 108 18.80 -14.00 2.65
C GLU A 108 17.67 -14.88 2.10
N ARG A 109 17.71 -15.12 0.80
CA ARG A 109 16.70 -15.83 0.05
C ARG A 109 17.12 -17.26 -0.23
N LEU A 110 16.17 -18.15 -0.45
CA LEU A 110 16.46 -19.46 -1.00
C LEU A 110 17.10 -19.30 -2.39
N PRO A 111 18.04 -20.19 -2.79
CA PRO A 111 18.68 -20.11 -4.11
C PRO A 111 17.69 -20.14 -5.26
N GLN A 112 16.57 -20.83 -5.08
CA GLN A 112 15.47 -20.91 -6.03
C GLN A 112 14.14 -21.00 -5.27
N CYS A 113 13.16 -20.20 -5.67
CA CYS A 113 11.81 -20.23 -5.11
C CYS A 113 10.78 -19.93 -6.19
N VAL A 114 10.13 -20.98 -6.72
CA VAL A 114 9.09 -20.86 -7.73
C VAL A 114 7.75 -21.26 -7.13
N LEU A 115 6.76 -20.40 -7.27
CA LEU A 115 5.39 -20.60 -6.80
C LEU A 115 4.40 -20.52 -7.96
N TYR A 116 3.29 -21.26 -7.84
CA TYR A 116 2.13 -21.11 -8.72
C TYR A 116 1.12 -20.17 -8.05
N ILE A 117 1.12 -18.89 -8.43
CA ILE A 117 0.39 -17.83 -7.77
C ILE A 117 0.13 -16.66 -8.73
N ASP A 118 -0.83 -15.79 -8.40
CA ASP A 118 -0.99 -14.51 -9.09
C ASP A 118 0.13 -13.53 -8.67
N ARG A 119 1.04 -13.26 -9.62
CA ARG A 119 2.19 -12.39 -9.45
C ARG A 119 1.81 -11.00 -8.96
N ASN A 120 0.79 -10.39 -9.56
CA ASN A 120 0.40 -9.01 -9.26
C ASN A 120 -0.18 -8.91 -7.84
N ARG A 121 -0.90 -9.94 -7.40
CA ARG A 121 -1.46 -9.98 -6.04
C ARG A 121 -0.40 -10.22 -4.98
N LEU A 122 0.60 -11.03 -5.27
CA LEU A 122 1.73 -11.19 -4.36
C LEU A 122 2.49 -9.87 -4.19
N ILE A 123 2.78 -9.17 -5.31
CA ILE A 123 3.41 -7.83 -5.28
C ILE A 123 2.55 -6.86 -4.48
N GLN A 124 1.25 -6.83 -4.70
CA GLN A 124 0.32 -5.93 -4.02
C GLN A 124 0.34 -6.14 -2.50
N VAL A 125 0.23 -7.40 -2.06
CA VAL A 125 0.23 -7.73 -0.62
C VAL A 125 1.55 -7.31 0.04
N ILE A 126 2.70 -7.71 -0.54
CA ILE A 126 4.00 -7.39 0.03
C ILE A 126 4.24 -5.87 0.04
N THR A 127 3.90 -5.18 -1.04
CA THR A 127 4.05 -3.72 -1.15
C THR A 127 3.17 -3.00 -0.13
N ASN A 128 1.95 -3.47 0.13
CA ASN A 128 1.06 -2.90 1.14
C ASN A 128 1.67 -3.02 2.55
N PHE A 129 2.23 -4.17 2.91
CA PHE A 129 2.92 -4.32 4.19
C PHE A 129 4.16 -3.42 4.29
N LEU A 130 4.98 -3.36 3.25
CA LEU A 130 6.19 -2.51 3.25
C LEU A 130 5.85 -1.02 3.32
N THR A 131 4.85 -0.55 2.58
CA THR A 131 4.42 0.85 2.63
C THR A 131 3.81 1.22 3.99
N ASN A 132 3.10 0.29 4.63
CA ASN A 132 2.64 0.47 6.01
C ASN A 132 3.83 0.55 6.98
N ALA A 133 4.79 -0.36 6.87
CA ALA A 133 6.00 -0.34 7.70
C ALA A 133 6.76 1.00 7.56
N ILE A 134 6.97 1.49 6.33
CA ILE A 134 7.61 2.79 6.08
C ILE A 134 6.84 3.94 6.71
N LYS A 135 5.53 3.90 6.62
CA LYS A 135 4.64 4.93 7.13
C LYS A 135 4.66 5.04 8.65
N PHE A 136 4.80 3.91 9.34
CA PHE A 136 4.72 3.84 10.81
C PHE A 136 6.08 3.70 11.51
N THR A 137 7.18 3.70 10.74
CA THR A 137 8.55 3.66 11.27
C THR A 137 9.24 5.00 11.03
N GLU A 138 9.34 5.84 12.05
CA GLU A 138 10.05 7.13 11.96
C GLU A 138 11.57 6.96 11.97
N SER A 139 12.05 5.95 12.68
CA SER A 139 13.46 5.57 12.73
C SER A 139 13.61 4.11 13.15
N GLY A 140 14.58 3.40 12.60
CA GLY A 140 14.85 2.01 12.93
C GLY A 140 14.95 1.12 11.71
N ILE A 141 14.43 -0.10 11.79
CA ILE A 141 14.65 -1.15 10.79
C ILE A 141 13.31 -1.69 10.28
N ILE A 142 13.24 -1.87 8.98
CA ILE A 142 12.18 -2.61 8.30
C ILE A 142 12.83 -3.83 7.66
N THR A 143 12.34 -5.01 7.98
CA THR A 143 12.86 -6.27 7.46
C THR A 143 11.80 -6.98 6.63
N MET A 144 12.15 -7.37 5.40
CA MET A 144 11.33 -8.21 4.53
C MET A 144 12.04 -9.55 4.32
N GLY A 145 11.29 -10.63 4.49
CA GLY A 145 11.82 -11.97 4.25
C GLY A 145 10.73 -12.98 3.95
N TYR A 146 11.17 -14.19 3.60
CA TYR A 146 10.29 -15.36 3.50
C TYR A 146 11.02 -16.61 3.97
N ARG A 147 10.25 -17.57 4.46
CA ARG A 147 10.76 -18.86 4.97
C ARG A 147 9.84 -19.99 4.56
N LEU A 148 10.42 -21.18 4.35
CA LEU A 148 9.63 -22.38 4.27
C LEU A 148 9.06 -22.71 5.65
N LYS A 149 7.74 -22.74 5.77
CA LYS A 149 7.06 -23.24 6.97
C LYS A 149 7.02 -24.77 6.97
N ASP A 150 6.76 -25.35 5.80
CA ASP A 150 6.75 -26.77 5.53
C ASP A 150 6.99 -27.01 4.01
N LYS A 151 6.85 -28.28 3.55
CA LYS A 151 7.08 -28.65 2.14
C LYS A 151 6.16 -27.98 1.13
N HIS A 152 5.01 -27.43 1.59
CA HIS A 152 3.95 -26.90 0.73
C HIS A 152 3.61 -25.45 1.06
N THR A 153 4.21 -24.88 2.11
CA THR A 153 3.83 -23.57 2.63
C THR A 153 5.05 -22.66 2.75
N ILE A 154 4.96 -21.48 2.15
CA ILE A 154 5.90 -20.39 2.34
C ILE A 154 5.27 -19.34 3.22
N TYR A 155 6.02 -18.84 4.16
CA TYR A 155 5.67 -17.75 5.05
C TYR A 155 6.44 -16.50 4.65
N PHE A 156 5.71 -15.48 4.15
CA PHE A 156 6.26 -14.15 3.91
C PHE A 156 6.02 -13.27 5.13
N TYR A 157 6.94 -12.39 5.43
CA TYR A 157 6.80 -11.45 6.54
C TYR A 157 7.48 -10.13 6.26
N VAL A 158 6.89 -9.07 6.81
CA VAL A 158 7.47 -7.76 6.96
C VAL A 158 7.47 -7.46 8.46
N SER A 159 8.62 -7.11 9.00
CA SER A 159 8.80 -6.71 10.40
C SER A 159 9.32 -5.29 10.44
N ASP A 160 8.80 -4.49 11.33
CA ASP A 160 9.25 -3.12 11.54
C ASP A 160 9.48 -2.83 13.03
N THR A 161 10.27 -1.80 13.31
CA THR A 161 10.53 -1.29 14.65
C THR A 161 9.79 0.01 14.93
N GLY A 162 8.65 0.23 14.25
CA GLY A 162 7.83 1.41 14.38
C GLY A 162 7.02 1.48 15.67
N CYS A 163 5.96 2.26 15.65
CA CYS A 163 5.12 2.49 16.84
C CYS A 163 4.36 1.25 17.33
N GLY A 164 4.29 0.20 16.53
CA GLY A 164 3.53 -1.02 16.85
C GLY A 164 2.01 -0.80 16.93
N MET A 165 1.31 -1.84 17.39
CA MET A 165 -0.13 -1.85 17.60
C MET A 165 -0.45 -2.43 18.96
N SER A 166 -1.51 -1.93 19.63
CA SER A 166 -2.03 -2.55 20.85
C SER A 166 -2.68 -3.90 20.54
N ASP A 167 -2.86 -4.74 21.57
CA ASP A 167 -3.55 -6.03 21.41
C ASP A 167 -4.97 -5.88 20.83
N GLU A 168 -5.68 -4.84 21.25
CA GLU A 168 -7.00 -4.50 20.70
C GLU A 168 -6.93 -4.15 19.22
N GLN A 169 -5.96 -3.33 18.81
CA GLN A 169 -5.73 -2.98 17.42
C GLN A 169 -5.37 -4.21 16.57
N CYS A 170 -4.53 -5.11 17.10
CA CYS A 170 -4.15 -6.34 16.42
C CYS A 170 -5.35 -7.26 16.15
N GLN A 171 -6.34 -7.31 17.05
CA GLN A 171 -7.56 -8.12 16.87
C GLN A 171 -8.42 -7.62 15.69
N HIS A 172 -8.40 -6.32 15.43
CA HIS A 172 -9.25 -5.68 14.43
C HIS A 172 -8.51 -5.18 13.19
N VAL A 173 -7.19 -5.42 13.08
CA VAL A 173 -6.34 -4.87 12.01
C VAL A 173 -6.74 -5.33 10.60
N PHE A 174 -7.41 -6.46 10.48
CA PHE A 174 -7.94 -6.98 9.22
C PHE A 174 -9.44 -6.68 9.04
N GLU A 175 -10.05 -5.98 9.97
CA GLU A 175 -11.42 -5.51 9.78
C GLU A 175 -11.43 -4.34 8.79
N ARG A 176 -12.45 -4.33 7.96
CA ARG A 176 -12.58 -3.33 6.90
C ARG A 176 -12.83 -1.95 7.50
N PHE A 177 -12.17 -0.92 6.95
CA PHE A 177 -12.40 0.49 7.29
C PHE A 177 -11.97 0.91 8.69
N VAL A 178 -11.17 0.12 9.36
CA VAL A 178 -10.63 0.47 10.66
C VAL A 178 -9.37 1.33 10.46
N LYS A 179 -9.42 2.57 10.97
CA LYS A 179 -8.28 3.49 11.04
C LYS A 179 -7.99 3.78 12.51
N TYR A 180 -6.81 3.43 12.96
CA TYR A 180 -6.39 3.66 14.35
C TYR A 180 -5.70 5.02 14.56
N ASN A 181 -5.37 5.73 13.47
CA ASN A 181 -4.75 7.05 13.55
C ASN A 181 -5.27 7.96 12.44
N SER A 182 -6.17 8.90 12.80
CA SER A 182 -6.81 9.84 11.86
C SER A 182 -5.84 10.87 11.27
N PHE A 183 -4.64 11.01 11.84
CA PHE A 183 -3.63 11.96 11.37
C PHE A 183 -2.71 11.40 10.30
N ILE A 184 -2.74 10.08 10.08
CA ILE A 184 -1.88 9.44 9.09
C ILE A 184 -2.71 9.08 7.86
N GLN A 185 -2.36 9.63 6.70
CA GLN A 185 -3.01 9.34 5.42
C GLN A 185 -2.96 7.85 5.09
N GLY A 186 -4.11 7.26 4.73
CA GLY A 186 -4.24 5.88 4.30
C GLY A 186 -5.70 5.48 4.24
N THR A 187 -6.02 4.53 3.36
CA THR A 187 -7.41 4.16 3.01
C THR A 187 -8.12 3.34 4.07
N GLY A 188 -7.40 2.64 4.94
CA GLY A 188 -8.00 1.66 5.86
C GLY A 188 -8.70 0.48 5.14
N LEU A 189 -8.37 0.27 3.85
CA LEU A 189 -8.86 -0.83 3.02
C LEU A 189 -8.05 -2.08 3.23
#